data_0c2e98abdcc206e0cbc6e921cb3904a7
#
_entry.id   0c2e98abdcc206e0cbc6e921cb3904a7
#
_cell.length_a   1.000
_cell.length_b   1.000
_cell.length_c   1.000
_cell.angle_alpha   90.00
_cell.angle_beta   90.00
_cell.angle_gamma   90.00
#
_symmetry.space_group_name_H-M   'P 1'
#
loop_
_entity.id
_entity.type
_entity.pdbx_description
1 polymer ?
#
loop_
_entity_poly.entity_id
_entity_poly.type
_entity_poly.pdbx_seq_one_letter_code
_entity_poly.pdbx_strand_id
1 'polypeptide(L)'
;MKPSTLLNSFLYLALALICVSSIGCGPNFGEKLVLDKTEIYYKDGATQADAQRLGDKLTEMKFVDDTAKSVQLLKRDDVWEFRMAVGKSSIGSEQVKNQMKIYCVELSSAFDGDPVEVHICNNALESKSIVKGMSGKRHRIADTVYYYKDIDLAMVENFAAIPVATKLDPGGSTFHLSKSADALEIRMSHVNEAKENKQVMNAATATAVATSNKLFGGKQVDVLICDPYFDSPKVFSSVKKAEPAAP
;
A
#
# COMPACT_ATOMS: atom_id res chain seq x y z
N MET A 1 42.04 -25.18 -53.88
CA MET A 1 41.83 -23.96 -53.07
C MET A 1 40.35 -23.77 -52.89
N LYS A 2 39.82 -23.87 -51.68
CA LYS A 2 38.40 -23.73 -51.36
C LYS A 2 38.12 -22.28 -50.92
N PRO A 3 37.25 -21.51 -51.57
CA PRO A 3 36.85 -20.19 -51.15
C PRO A 3 35.46 -20.27 -50.49
N SER A 4 35.39 -20.54 -49.21
CA SER A 4 34.08 -20.54 -48.52
C SER A 4 34.08 -20.09 -47.04
N THR A 5 35.21 -19.60 -46.52
CA THR A 5 35.29 -19.20 -45.10
C THR A 5 35.19 -17.70 -44.81
N LEU A 6 35.31 -16.87 -45.81
CA LEU A 6 35.28 -15.41 -45.64
C LEU A 6 33.86 -14.83 -45.75
N LEU A 7 32.94 -15.53 -46.41
CA LEU A 7 31.57 -14.99 -46.62
C LEU A 7 30.70 -15.09 -45.35
N ASN A 8 30.94 -16.14 -44.52
CA ASN A 8 30.16 -16.33 -43.30
C ASN A 8 30.52 -15.35 -42.16
N SER A 9 31.77 -14.89 -42.13
CA SER A 9 32.19 -13.91 -41.06
C SER A 9 31.57 -12.53 -41.25
N PHE A 10 31.28 -12.12 -42.52
CA PHE A 10 30.61 -10.84 -42.80
C PHE A 10 29.12 -10.86 -42.46
N LEU A 11 28.47 -12.04 -42.54
CA LEU A 11 27.04 -12.20 -42.27
C LEU A 11 26.75 -12.09 -40.79
N TYR A 12 27.63 -12.60 -39.93
CA TYR A 12 27.49 -12.52 -38.45
C TYR A 12 27.79 -11.10 -37.92
N LEU A 13 28.68 -10.34 -38.59
CA LEU A 13 28.98 -8.97 -38.19
C LEU A 13 27.86 -8.01 -38.56
N ALA A 14 27.13 -8.28 -39.65
CA ALA A 14 25.97 -7.50 -40.06
C ALA A 14 24.74 -7.74 -39.20
N LEU A 15 24.58 -8.97 -38.62
CA LEU A 15 23.46 -9.31 -37.74
C LEU A 15 23.62 -8.73 -36.31
N ALA A 16 24.84 -8.49 -35.87
CA ALA A 16 25.13 -7.90 -34.56
C ALA A 16 24.92 -6.35 -34.54
N LEU A 17 24.80 -5.71 -35.70
CA LEU A 17 24.67 -4.24 -35.79
C LEU A 17 23.22 -3.76 -35.87
N ILE A 18 22.22 -4.64 -35.90
CA ILE A 18 20.79 -4.28 -36.03
C ILE A 18 20.12 -4.09 -34.66
N CYS A 19 20.80 -4.39 -33.54
CA CYS A 19 20.23 -4.27 -32.20
C CYS A 19 20.45 -2.88 -31.52
N VAL A 20 20.97 -1.88 -32.23
CA VAL A 20 21.25 -0.56 -31.64
C VAL A 20 20.65 0.55 -32.50
N SER A 21 19.34 0.64 -32.57
CA SER A 21 18.71 1.89 -33.01
C SER A 21 17.20 1.89 -32.75
N SER A 22 16.82 2.05 -31.53
CA SER A 22 15.58 2.72 -31.16
C SER A 22 15.79 3.55 -29.89
N ILE A 23 16.80 4.42 -29.92
CA ILE A 23 16.83 5.58 -29.03
C ILE A 23 15.84 6.57 -29.63
N GLY A 24 14.55 6.24 -29.54
CA GLY A 24 13.50 7.21 -29.78
C GLY A 24 13.57 8.25 -28.66
N CYS A 25 13.64 9.53 -29.01
CA CYS A 25 13.47 10.68 -28.10
C CYS A 25 12.05 10.75 -27.52
N GLY A 26 11.49 9.63 -27.09
CA GLY A 26 10.26 9.56 -26.31
C GLY A 26 10.57 9.63 -24.82
N PRO A 27 9.56 9.93 -23.99
CA PRO A 27 9.74 9.89 -22.54
C PRO A 27 10.31 8.54 -22.12
N ASN A 28 11.44 8.54 -21.40
CA ASN A 28 12.06 7.32 -20.88
C ASN A 28 11.25 6.82 -19.68
N PHE A 29 10.30 5.92 -19.92
CA PHE A 29 9.50 5.30 -18.87
C PHE A 29 10.23 4.16 -18.14
N GLY A 30 11.40 3.72 -18.63
CA GLY A 30 12.15 2.58 -18.11
C GLY A 30 11.86 1.28 -18.85
N GLU A 31 12.20 0.15 -18.21
CA GLU A 31 11.86 -1.18 -18.71
C GLU A 31 10.37 -1.47 -18.50
N LYS A 32 9.84 -2.50 -19.19
CA LYS A 32 8.40 -2.77 -19.20
C LYS A 32 8.09 -4.25 -18.96
N LEU A 33 7.15 -4.49 -18.05
CA LEU A 33 6.43 -5.74 -17.89
C LEU A 33 4.98 -5.54 -18.38
N VAL A 34 4.43 -6.52 -19.09
CA VAL A 34 3.04 -6.46 -19.58
C VAL A 34 2.24 -7.57 -18.93
N LEU A 35 1.12 -7.23 -18.29
CA LEU A 35 0.15 -8.17 -17.73
C LEU A 35 -1.22 -7.85 -18.34
N ASP A 36 -1.73 -8.75 -19.16
CA ASP A 36 -2.92 -8.53 -19.99
C ASP A 36 -2.81 -7.21 -20.78
N LYS A 37 -3.66 -6.24 -20.50
CA LYS A 37 -3.64 -4.91 -21.12
C LYS A 37 -3.00 -3.84 -20.23
N THR A 38 -2.38 -4.24 -19.11
CA THR A 38 -1.70 -3.33 -18.19
C THR A 38 -0.20 -3.33 -18.45
N GLU A 39 0.36 -2.17 -18.75
CA GLU A 39 1.80 -1.94 -18.89
C GLU A 39 2.37 -1.43 -17.57
N ILE A 40 3.32 -2.16 -17.00
CA ILE A 40 4.04 -1.78 -15.79
C ILE A 40 5.46 -1.38 -16.21
N TYR A 41 5.74 -0.10 -16.21
CA TYR A 41 7.09 0.43 -16.42
C TYR A 41 7.84 0.44 -15.10
N TYR A 42 9.16 0.19 -15.12
CA TYR A 42 9.98 0.23 -13.90
C TYR A 42 11.37 0.78 -14.19
N LYS A 43 11.90 1.56 -13.27
CA LYS A 43 13.23 2.18 -13.31
C LYS A 43 13.65 2.74 -11.95
N ASP A 44 14.79 3.44 -11.90
CA ASP A 44 15.24 4.22 -10.75
C ASP A 44 15.17 3.42 -9.43
N GLY A 45 15.91 2.30 -9.37
CA GLY A 45 16.00 1.43 -8.20
C GLY A 45 14.94 0.31 -8.14
N ALA A 46 13.90 0.33 -8.98
CA ALA A 46 12.97 -0.78 -9.12
C ALA A 46 13.49 -1.82 -10.13
N THR A 47 13.33 -3.09 -9.84
CA THR A 47 13.75 -4.24 -10.66
C THR A 47 12.57 -4.91 -11.34
N GLN A 48 12.84 -5.82 -12.28
CA GLN A 48 11.80 -6.68 -12.89
C GLN A 48 11.07 -7.52 -11.84
N ALA A 49 11.77 -8.01 -10.81
CA ALA A 49 11.15 -8.77 -9.73
C ALA A 49 10.18 -7.91 -8.92
N ASP A 50 10.51 -6.63 -8.71
CA ASP A 50 9.62 -5.68 -8.04
C ASP A 50 8.39 -5.35 -8.90
N ALA A 51 8.59 -5.18 -10.21
CA ALA A 51 7.48 -5.00 -11.15
C ALA A 51 6.55 -6.22 -11.19
N GLN A 52 7.10 -7.45 -11.07
CA GLN A 52 6.29 -8.66 -10.97
C GLN A 52 5.49 -8.68 -9.65
N ARG A 53 6.11 -8.38 -8.50
CA ARG A 53 5.41 -8.29 -7.20
C ARG A 53 4.27 -7.26 -7.25
N LEU A 54 4.53 -6.10 -7.87
CA LEU A 54 3.50 -5.10 -8.11
C LEU A 54 2.36 -5.66 -8.97
N GLY A 55 2.69 -6.33 -10.07
CA GLY A 55 1.72 -6.91 -10.99
C GLY A 55 0.82 -7.95 -10.33
N ASP A 56 1.40 -8.85 -9.54
CA ASP A 56 0.67 -9.86 -8.78
C ASP A 56 -0.31 -9.18 -7.80
N LYS A 57 0.15 -8.13 -7.11
CA LYS A 57 -0.70 -7.37 -6.20
C LYS A 57 -1.81 -6.60 -6.90
N LEU A 58 -1.52 -5.97 -8.03
CA LEU A 58 -2.52 -5.28 -8.85
C LEU A 58 -3.59 -6.26 -9.39
N THR A 59 -3.19 -7.49 -9.69
CA THR A 59 -4.10 -8.58 -10.09
C THR A 59 -5.00 -9.00 -8.92
N GLU A 60 -4.42 -9.21 -7.73
CA GLU A 60 -5.18 -9.48 -6.49
C GLU A 60 -6.21 -8.39 -6.21
N MET A 61 -5.83 -7.12 -6.39
CA MET A 61 -6.69 -5.96 -6.21
C MET A 61 -7.72 -5.77 -7.33
N LYS A 62 -7.72 -6.62 -8.36
CA LYS A 62 -8.56 -6.49 -9.56
C LYS A 62 -8.35 -5.18 -10.32
N PHE A 63 -7.15 -4.63 -10.22
CA PHE A 63 -6.74 -3.46 -11.00
C PHE A 63 -6.43 -3.86 -12.46
N VAL A 64 -5.79 -5.02 -12.64
CA VAL A 64 -5.54 -5.61 -13.97
C VAL A 64 -6.86 -6.17 -14.49
N ASP A 65 -7.31 -5.66 -15.62
CA ASP A 65 -8.52 -6.05 -16.31
C ASP A 65 -8.38 -5.85 -17.83
N ASP A 66 -9.46 -5.99 -18.57
CA ASP A 66 -9.49 -5.81 -20.02
C ASP A 66 -9.28 -4.36 -20.51
N THR A 67 -9.10 -3.40 -19.61
CA THR A 67 -8.86 -2.00 -19.95
C THR A 67 -7.36 -1.74 -20.04
N ALA A 68 -6.93 -1.05 -21.10
CA ALA A 68 -5.53 -0.64 -21.24
C ALA A 68 -5.15 0.38 -20.17
N LYS A 69 -4.12 0.07 -19.40
CA LYS A 69 -3.61 0.90 -18.31
C LYS A 69 -2.09 0.99 -18.39
N SER A 70 -1.55 2.13 -18.01
CA SER A 70 -0.10 2.32 -17.87
C SER A 70 0.21 2.81 -16.47
N VAL A 71 1.10 2.09 -15.82
CA VAL A 71 1.62 2.43 -14.49
C VAL A 71 3.13 2.39 -14.50
N GLN A 72 3.76 3.04 -13.52
CA GLN A 72 5.21 3.02 -13.38
C GLN A 72 5.59 2.84 -11.92
N LEU A 73 6.61 2.02 -11.67
CA LEU A 73 7.20 1.76 -10.38
C LEU A 73 8.63 2.31 -10.33
N LEU A 74 8.91 3.08 -9.28
CA LEU A 74 10.26 3.56 -8.96
C LEU A 74 10.54 3.28 -7.48
N LYS A 75 11.81 3.21 -7.11
CA LYS A 75 12.22 3.20 -5.71
C LYS A 75 13.19 4.36 -5.48
N ARG A 76 12.85 5.24 -4.54
CA ARG A 76 13.71 6.34 -4.12
C ARG A 76 13.91 6.24 -2.62
N ASP A 77 15.17 6.08 -2.23
CA ASP A 77 15.51 5.80 -0.85
C ASP A 77 14.72 4.60 -0.33
N ASP A 78 13.98 4.75 0.75
CA ASP A 78 13.14 3.70 1.35
C ASP A 78 11.65 3.81 0.96
N VAL A 79 11.31 4.60 -0.08
CA VAL A 79 9.93 4.84 -0.51
C VAL A 79 9.73 4.32 -1.93
N TRP A 80 8.66 3.56 -2.13
CA TRP A 80 8.19 3.15 -3.45
C TRP A 80 7.25 4.21 -4.03
N GLU A 81 7.51 4.64 -5.25
CA GLU A 81 6.60 5.50 -6.02
C GLU A 81 5.81 4.65 -7.00
N PHE A 82 4.51 4.52 -6.78
CA PHE A 82 3.59 3.96 -7.75
C PHE A 82 2.91 5.08 -8.52
N ARG A 83 3.20 5.19 -9.80
CA ARG A 83 2.67 6.21 -10.70
C ARG A 83 1.58 5.61 -11.56
N MET A 84 0.42 6.25 -11.61
CA MET A 84 -0.73 5.78 -12.36
C MET A 84 -1.27 6.90 -13.26
N ALA A 85 -1.36 6.63 -14.56
CA ALA A 85 -2.02 7.53 -15.49
C ALA A 85 -3.54 7.49 -15.28
N VAL A 86 -4.16 8.66 -15.13
CA VAL A 86 -5.62 8.80 -15.00
C VAL A 86 -6.15 9.84 -15.99
N GLY A 87 -7.43 9.75 -16.30
CA GLY A 87 -8.10 10.76 -17.13
C GLY A 87 -8.05 12.15 -16.48
N LYS A 88 -8.01 13.18 -17.31
CA LYS A 88 -7.87 14.59 -16.87
C LYS A 88 -8.93 14.99 -15.82
N SER A 89 -10.15 14.49 -15.93
CA SER A 89 -11.24 14.75 -14.97
C SER A 89 -11.02 14.14 -13.58
N SER A 90 -10.18 13.10 -13.47
CA SER A 90 -9.86 12.42 -12.22
C SER A 90 -8.70 13.08 -11.47
N ILE A 91 -7.88 13.88 -12.16
CA ILE A 91 -6.79 14.63 -11.54
C ILE A 91 -7.39 15.69 -10.59
N GLY A 92 -7.03 15.63 -9.32
CA GLY A 92 -7.56 16.56 -8.30
C GLY A 92 -8.86 16.13 -7.63
N SER A 93 -9.51 15.05 -8.07
CA SER A 93 -10.69 14.50 -7.41
C SER A 93 -10.36 13.99 -6.00
N GLU A 94 -11.05 14.49 -4.99
CA GLU A 94 -10.89 14.03 -3.60
C GLU A 94 -11.32 12.56 -3.44
N GLN A 95 -12.32 12.11 -4.19
CA GLN A 95 -12.72 10.70 -4.19
C GLN A 95 -11.58 9.80 -4.70
N VAL A 96 -10.90 10.21 -5.78
CA VAL A 96 -9.75 9.48 -6.30
C VAL A 96 -8.62 9.49 -5.28
N LYS A 97 -8.29 10.63 -4.69
CA LYS A 97 -7.23 10.72 -3.66
C LYS A 97 -7.52 9.82 -2.47
N ASN A 98 -8.75 9.81 -1.98
CA ASN A 98 -9.15 8.96 -0.87
C ASN A 98 -9.02 7.48 -1.22
N GLN A 99 -9.45 7.07 -2.40
CA GLN A 99 -9.23 5.70 -2.86
C GLN A 99 -7.74 5.35 -2.95
N MET A 100 -6.89 6.28 -3.37
CA MET A 100 -5.44 6.06 -3.46
C MET A 100 -4.77 5.87 -2.09
N LYS A 101 -5.36 6.33 -0.98
CA LYS A 101 -4.86 6.02 0.37
C LYS A 101 -4.95 4.52 0.68
N ILE A 102 -6.01 3.86 0.22
CA ILE A 102 -6.12 2.39 0.33
C ILE A 102 -5.07 1.71 -0.55
N TYR A 103 -4.80 2.25 -1.75
CA TYR A 103 -3.73 1.74 -2.60
C TYR A 103 -2.36 1.83 -1.91
N CYS A 104 -2.07 2.91 -1.17
CA CYS A 104 -0.81 3.02 -0.44
C CYS A 104 -0.58 1.83 0.50
N VAL A 105 -1.55 1.48 1.35
CA VAL A 105 -1.39 0.39 2.32
C VAL A 105 -1.45 -0.99 1.65
N GLU A 106 -2.29 -1.17 0.63
CA GLU A 106 -2.35 -2.42 -0.12
C GLU A 106 -1.05 -2.70 -0.87
N LEU A 107 -0.52 -1.71 -1.59
CA LEU A 107 0.73 -1.85 -2.33
C LEU A 107 1.93 -1.99 -1.40
N SER A 108 1.94 -1.28 -0.26
CA SER A 108 2.96 -1.43 0.78
C SER A 108 3.11 -2.90 1.22
N SER A 109 1.99 -3.63 1.30
CA SER A 109 2.02 -5.05 1.67
C SER A 109 2.75 -5.95 0.67
N ALA A 110 2.88 -5.55 -0.59
CA ALA A 110 3.66 -6.25 -1.61
C ALA A 110 5.17 -5.99 -1.47
N PHE A 111 5.54 -4.94 -0.77
CA PHE A 111 6.92 -4.50 -0.56
C PHE A 111 7.35 -4.59 0.92
N ASP A 112 6.97 -5.68 1.59
CA ASP A 112 7.36 -6.00 2.97
C ASP A 112 6.96 -4.96 4.01
N GLY A 113 5.98 -4.11 3.68
CA GLY A 113 5.49 -3.03 4.52
C GLY A 113 6.22 -1.70 4.32
N ASP A 114 7.13 -1.61 3.36
CA ASP A 114 7.78 -0.35 2.98
C ASP A 114 6.74 0.71 2.56
N PRO A 115 6.97 1.99 2.81
CA PRO A 115 6.07 3.06 2.39
C PRO A 115 5.89 3.10 0.87
N VAL A 116 4.65 3.28 0.43
CA VAL A 116 4.30 3.52 -0.97
C VAL A 116 3.60 4.87 -1.09
N GLU A 117 4.10 5.72 -1.98
CA GLU A 117 3.44 6.94 -2.42
C GLU A 117 2.74 6.68 -3.75
N VAL A 118 1.46 7.05 -3.85
CA VAL A 118 0.71 6.94 -5.10
C VAL A 118 0.71 8.28 -5.80
N HIS A 119 1.30 8.31 -7.00
CA HIS A 119 1.34 9.48 -7.86
C HIS A 119 0.21 9.41 -8.88
N ILE A 120 -0.73 10.33 -8.81
CA ILE A 120 -1.78 10.52 -9.80
C ILE A 120 -1.18 11.32 -10.95
N CYS A 121 -1.09 10.72 -12.13
CA CYS A 121 -0.33 11.24 -13.26
C CYS A 121 -1.24 11.53 -14.47
N ASN A 122 -0.72 12.34 -15.39
CA ASN A 122 -1.24 12.43 -16.76
C ASN A 122 -0.75 11.23 -17.60
N ASN A 123 -1.15 11.16 -18.88
CA ASN A 123 -0.76 10.09 -19.80
C ASN A 123 0.75 10.00 -20.08
N ALA A 124 1.52 11.04 -19.76
CA ALA A 124 2.98 11.04 -19.85
C ALA A 124 3.65 10.57 -18.55
N LEU A 125 2.88 10.02 -17.59
CA LEU A 125 3.33 9.62 -16.25
C LEU A 125 3.98 10.77 -15.46
N GLU A 126 3.67 12.01 -15.81
CA GLU A 126 4.05 13.17 -15.00
C GLU A 126 3.11 13.31 -13.82
N SER A 127 3.68 13.34 -12.62
CA SER A 127 2.93 13.47 -11.37
C SER A 127 2.21 14.83 -11.31
N LYS A 128 0.92 14.78 -11.04
CA LYS A 128 0.05 15.96 -10.84
C LYS A 128 -0.45 16.06 -9.40
N SER A 129 -0.50 14.95 -8.68
CA SER A 129 -0.82 14.89 -7.26
C SER A 129 -0.13 13.68 -6.64
N ILE A 130 0.30 13.81 -5.39
CA ILE A 130 0.92 12.74 -4.61
C ILE A 130 0.01 12.43 -3.43
N VAL A 131 -0.32 11.16 -3.27
CA VAL A 131 -1.08 10.65 -2.15
C VAL A 131 -0.16 9.82 -1.28
N LYS A 132 -0.09 10.18 0.00
CA LYS A 132 0.59 9.41 1.04
C LYS A 132 -0.47 8.74 1.90
N GLY A 133 -0.27 7.48 2.20
CA GLY A 133 -1.17 6.70 3.04
C GLY A 133 -0.41 5.94 4.11
N MET A 134 -1.11 5.03 4.77
CA MET A 134 -0.48 4.11 5.71
C MET A 134 0.35 3.07 4.97
N SER A 135 1.30 2.50 5.68
CA SER A 135 2.16 1.42 5.20
C SER A 135 2.15 0.27 6.20
N GLY A 136 2.39 -0.96 5.73
CA GLY A 136 2.47 -2.12 6.61
C GLY A 136 2.37 -3.44 5.85
N LYS A 137 2.80 -4.51 6.51
CA LYS A 137 2.57 -5.88 6.07
C LYS A 137 1.09 -6.21 6.21
N ARG A 138 0.61 -7.18 5.46
CA ARG A 138 -0.79 -7.61 5.47
C ARG A 138 -0.91 -9.04 5.94
N HIS A 139 -1.88 -9.29 6.82
CA HIS A 139 -2.28 -10.61 7.25
C HIS A 139 -3.80 -10.72 7.30
N ARG A 140 -4.35 -11.89 6.98
CA ARG A 140 -5.79 -12.14 7.04
C ARG A 140 -6.07 -13.24 8.05
N ILE A 141 -7.01 -12.97 8.95
CA ILE A 141 -7.53 -13.97 9.88
C ILE A 141 -9.05 -14.02 9.69
N ALA A 142 -9.57 -15.15 9.23
CA ALA A 142 -10.95 -15.30 8.78
C ALA A 142 -11.31 -14.21 7.75
N ASP A 143 -12.34 -13.43 7.99
CA ASP A 143 -12.80 -12.38 7.08
C ASP A 143 -12.18 -11.01 7.39
N THR A 144 -11.38 -10.89 8.46
CA THR A 144 -10.77 -9.65 8.90
C THR A 144 -9.37 -9.49 8.33
N VAL A 145 -9.06 -8.29 7.85
CA VAL A 145 -7.74 -7.92 7.32
C VAL A 145 -6.99 -7.07 8.33
N TYR A 146 -5.75 -7.44 8.58
CA TYR A 146 -4.82 -6.73 9.45
C TYR A 146 -3.65 -6.20 8.64
N TYR A 147 -3.44 -4.89 8.65
CA TYR A 147 -2.18 -4.28 8.27
C TYR A 147 -1.38 -4.01 9.52
N TYR A 148 -0.07 -4.20 9.49
CA TYR A 148 0.76 -4.01 10.68
C TYR A 148 2.15 -3.50 10.34
N LYS A 149 2.64 -2.61 11.19
CA LYS A 149 3.94 -1.98 11.06
C LYS A 149 4.62 -1.89 12.42
N ASP A 150 5.93 -2.20 12.46
CA ASP A 150 6.77 -2.15 13.66
C ASP A 150 6.28 -3.05 14.82
N ILE A 151 5.53 -4.09 14.48
CA ILE A 151 5.11 -5.18 15.37
C ILE A 151 5.29 -6.52 14.66
N ASP A 152 5.37 -7.61 15.43
CA ASP A 152 5.48 -8.94 14.87
C ASP A 152 4.11 -9.56 14.56
N LEU A 153 4.12 -10.62 13.74
CA LEU A 153 2.90 -11.33 13.35
C LEU A 153 2.22 -11.98 14.56
N ALA A 154 2.99 -12.51 15.51
CA ALA A 154 2.44 -13.15 16.70
C ALA A 154 1.60 -12.17 17.54
N MET A 155 2.00 -10.90 17.61
CA MET A 155 1.19 -9.87 18.27
C MET A 155 -0.13 -9.63 17.52
N VAL A 156 -0.12 -9.63 16.18
CA VAL A 156 -1.34 -9.49 15.36
C VAL A 156 -2.29 -10.65 15.60
N GLU A 157 -1.78 -11.88 15.58
CA GLU A 157 -2.55 -13.10 15.83
C GLU A 157 -3.17 -13.10 17.26
N ASN A 158 -2.39 -12.71 18.27
CA ASN A 158 -2.88 -12.59 19.63
C ASN A 158 -3.90 -11.44 19.78
N PHE A 159 -3.73 -10.35 19.03
CA PHE A 159 -4.68 -9.23 19.03
C PHE A 159 -6.02 -9.65 18.42
N ALA A 160 -6.04 -10.47 17.36
CA ALA A 160 -7.25 -10.77 16.59
C ALA A 160 -8.42 -11.32 17.45
N ALA A 161 -8.13 -12.02 18.54
CA ALA A 161 -9.16 -12.51 19.46
C ALA A 161 -9.80 -11.42 20.32
N ILE A 162 -9.14 -10.28 20.51
CA ILE A 162 -9.60 -9.22 21.44
C ILE A 162 -10.78 -8.42 20.86
N PRO A 163 -10.76 -7.91 19.63
CA PRO A 163 -11.90 -7.18 19.04
C PRO A 163 -13.18 -8.02 18.98
N VAL A 164 -13.05 -9.31 18.70
CA VAL A 164 -14.20 -10.24 18.70
C VAL A 164 -14.77 -10.37 20.12
N ALA A 165 -13.93 -10.62 21.13
CA ALA A 165 -14.36 -10.76 22.53
C ALA A 165 -14.98 -9.47 23.10
N THR A 166 -14.53 -8.29 22.64
CA THR A 166 -15.06 -6.99 23.06
C THR A 166 -16.21 -6.50 22.16
N LYS A 167 -16.61 -7.29 21.17
CA LYS A 167 -17.66 -6.96 20.18
C LYS A 167 -17.34 -5.71 19.32
N LEU A 168 -16.05 -5.39 19.16
CA LEU A 168 -15.61 -4.32 18.26
C LEU A 168 -15.61 -4.80 16.81
N ASP A 169 -15.22 -6.05 16.57
CA ASP A 169 -15.20 -6.68 15.24
C ASP A 169 -16.32 -7.72 15.10
N PRO A 170 -17.40 -7.39 14.36
CA PRO A 170 -18.44 -8.36 14.04
C PRO A 170 -18.03 -9.35 12.92
N GLY A 171 -16.83 -9.21 12.36
CA GLY A 171 -16.30 -9.90 11.18
C GLY A 171 -16.25 -9.00 9.94
N GLY A 172 -15.22 -9.20 9.12
CA GLY A 172 -15.01 -8.45 7.87
C GLY A 172 -14.44 -7.05 8.05
N SER A 173 -13.96 -6.70 9.23
CA SER A 173 -13.33 -5.40 9.49
C SER A 173 -11.92 -5.33 8.92
N THR A 174 -11.39 -4.12 8.84
CA THR A 174 -9.99 -3.89 8.49
C THR A 174 -9.32 -3.09 9.60
N PHE A 175 -8.20 -3.60 10.08
CA PHE A 175 -7.40 -2.98 11.12
C PHE A 175 -6.02 -2.59 10.59
N HIS A 176 -5.47 -1.51 11.12
CA HIS A 176 -4.06 -1.18 10.97
C HIS A 176 -3.45 -1.01 12.36
N LEU A 177 -2.44 -1.82 12.65
CA LEU A 177 -1.71 -1.81 13.91
C LEU A 177 -0.33 -1.22 13.68
N SER A 178 0.05 -0.21 14.45
CA SER A 178 1.39 0.37 14.40
C SER A 178 1.88 0.69 15.80
N LYS A 179 3.19 0.50 16.00
CA LYS A 179 3.82 0.76 17.28
C LYS A 179 4.68 2.02 17.19
N SER A 180 4.49 2.93 18.12
CA SER A 180 5.45 3.96 18.45
C SER A 180 6.28 3.52 19.67
N ALA A 181 7.25 4.33 20.11
CA ALA A 181 8.14 3.98 21.23
C ALA A 181 7.37 3.53 22.48
N ASP A 182 6.28 4.23 22.83
CA ASP A 182 5.57 4.06 24.10
C ASP A 182 4.10 3.69 23.96
N ALA A 183 3.55 3.65 22.74
CA ALA A 183 2.13 3.39 22.50
C ALA A 183 1.92 2.43 21.33
N LEU A 184 0.84 1.65 21.39
CA LEU A 184 0.29 0.89 20.29
C LEU A 184 -0.93 1.64 19.74
N GLU A 185 -0.89 1.97 18.47
CA GLU A 185 -2.01 2.56 17.75
C GLU A 185 -2.72 1.49 16.93
N ILE A 186 -4.03 1.37 17.10
CA ILE A 186 -4.89 0.44 16.41
C ILE A 186 -5.95 1.25 15.68
N ARG A 187 -5.86 1.35 14.36
CA ARG A 187 -6.89 1.97 13.53
C ARG A 187 -7.85 0.91 13.03
N MET A 188 -9.12 1.15 13.18
CA MET A 188 -10.18 0.33 12.60
C MET A 188 -10.91 1.15 11.55
N SER A 189 -10.92 0.65 10.32
CA SER A 189 -11.73 1.23 9.25
C SER A 189 -13.20 0.86 9.45
N HIS A 190 -14.08 1.84 9.46
CA HIS A 190 -15.50 1.64 9.65
C HIS A 190 -16.32 2.69 8.86
N VAL A 191 -17.60 2.42 8.64
CA VAL A 191 -18.52 3.41 8.07
C VAL A 191 -18.70 4.58 9.06
N ASN A 192 -18.86 5.79 8.54
CA ASN A 192 -18.85 7.02 9.36
C ASN A 192 -19.84 7.03 10.53
N GLU A 193 -21.02 6.39 10.38
CA GLU A 193 -22.06 6.31 11.40
C GLU A 193 -21.61 5.57 12.68
N ALA A 194 -20.61 4.69 12.57
CA ALA A 194 -20.12 3.93 13.73
C ALA A 194 -19.42 4.80 14.78
N LYS A 195 -18.86 5.95 14.38
CA LYS A 195 -18.16 6.87 15.28
C LYS A 195 -19.08 7.44 16.39
N GLU A 196 -20.37 7.52 16.13
CA GLU A 196 -21.38 8.03 17.06
C GLU A 196 -22.14 6.90 17.80
N ASN A 197 -21.90 5.64 17.43
CA ASN A 197 -22.54 4.50 18.03
C ASN A 197 -21.94 4.19 19.40
N LYS A 198 -22.72 4.31 20.48
CA LYS A 198 -22.29 4.05 21.86
C LYS A 198 -21.75 2.62 22.07
N GLN A 199 -22.28 1.62 21.38
CA GLN A 199 -21.80 0.24 21.49
C GLN A 199 -20.41 0.11 20.90
N VAL A 200 -20.16 0.69 19.73
CA VAL A 200 -18.85 0.73 19.09
C VAL A 200 -17.84 1.49 19.95
N MET A 201 -18.23 2.63 20.51
CA MET A 201 -17.38 3.43 21.41
C MET A 201 -16.97 2.64 22.66
N ASN A 202 -17.92 1.95 23.30
CA ASN A 202 -17.65 1.13 24.47
C ASN A 202 -16.76 -0.06 24.11
N ALA A 203 -17.01 -0.72 22.98
CA ALA A 203 -16.20 -1.81 22.48
C ALA A 203 -14.76 -1.37 22.14
N ALA A 204 -14.59 -0.18 21.54
CA ALA A 204 -13.27 0.38 21.27
C ALA A 204 -12.47 0.63 22.55
N THR A 205 -13.11 1.23 23.55
CA THR A 205 -12.49 1.46 24.88
C THR A 205 -12.12 0.12 25.55
N ALA A 206 -13.02 -0.86 25.52
CA ALA A 206 -12.77 -2.20 26.07
C ALA A 206 -11.61 -2.89 25.34
N THR A 207 -11.53 -2.74 24.01
CA THR A 207 -10.43 -3.28 23.20
C THR A 207 -9.10 -2.62 23.56
N ALA A 208 -9.06 -1.29 23.72
CA ALA A 208 -7.86 -0.58 24.13
C ALA A 208 -7.34 -1.09 25.48
N VAL A 209 -8.22 -1.20 26.49
CA VAL A 209 -7.87 -1.68 27.84
C VAL A 209 -7.43 -3.16 27.81
N ALA A 210 -8.17 -4.02 27.11
CA ALA A 210 -7.83 -5.43 27.02
C ALA A 210 -6.50 -5.67 26.31
N THR A 211 -6.22 -4.95 25.24
CA THR A 211 -4.96 -5.02 24.49
C THR A 211 -3.79 -4.53 25.33
N SER A 212 -3.96 -3.39 26.03
CA SER A 212 -2.96 -2.85 26.94
C SER A 212 -2.56 -3.90 28.01
N ASN A 213 -3.54 -4.48 28.67
CA ASN A 213 -3.29 -5.43 29.76
C ASN A 213 -2.74 -6.78 29.29
N LYS A 214 -3.24 -7.32 28.17
CA LYS A 214 -2.89 -8.66 27.71
C LYS A 214 -1.64 -8.72 26.85
N LEU A 215 -1.43 -7.71 25.99
CA LEU A 215 -0.40 -7.76 24.97
C LEU A 215 0.67 -6.68 25.11
N PHE A 216 0.37 -5.58 25.79
CA PHE A 216 1.27 -4.43 25.83
C PHE A 216 1.76 -4.06 27.23
N GLY A 217 1.60 -4.97 28.21
CA GLY A 217 2.16 -4.84 29.56
C GLY A 217 1.65 -3.62 30.33
N GLY A 218 0.40 -3.22 30.12
CA GLY A 218 -0.21 -2.05 30.77
C GLY A 218 0.17 -0.69 30.12
N LYS A 219 0.97 -0.69 29.03
CA LYS A 219 1.32 0.54 28.30
C LYS A 219 0.12 1.08 27.54
N GLN A 220 0.25 2.33 27.09
CA GLN A 220 -0.82 3.00 26.33
C GLN A 220 -1.16 2.26 25.04
N VAL A 221 -2.46 2.07 24.84
CA VAL A 221 -3.04 1.58 23.59
C VAL A 221 -4.14 2.54 23.16
N ASP A 222 -4.07 3.05 21.96
CA ASP A 222 -5.06 3.91 21.36
C ASP A 222 -5.80 3.16 20.25
N VAL A 223 -7.12 3.00 20.40
CA VAL A 223 -8.00 2.49 19.34
C VAL A 223 -8.65 3.66 18.65
N LEU A 224 -8.48 3.74 17.34
CA LEU A 224 -8.97 4.82 16.49
C LEU A 224 -10.05 4.26 15.55
N ILE A 225 -11.28 4.74 15.70
CA ILE A 225 -12.34 4.45 14.73
C ILE A 225 -12.25 5.46 13.61
N CYS A 226 -11.88 4.99 12.44
CA CYS A 226 -11.59 5.78 11.26
C CYS A 226 -12.71 5.66 10.22
N ASP A 227 -12.69 6.52 9.20
CA ASP A 227 -13.45 6.32 7.99
C ASP A 227 -12.85 5.16 7.14
N PRO A 228 -13.50 4.76 6.02
CA PRO A 228 -13.00 3.67 5.19
C PRO A 228 -11.58 3.88 4.61
N TYR A 229 -11.05 5.09 4.68
CA TYR A 229 -9.71 5.44 4.20
C TYR A 229 -8.69 5.59 5.33
N PHE A 230 -9.06 5.16 6.55
CA PHE A 230 -8.31 5.29 7.80
C PHE A 230 -8.05 6.74 8.24
N ASP A 231 -8.81 7.68 7.72
CA ASP A 231 -8.77 9.09 8.10
C ASP A 231 -9.80 9.44 9.18
N SER A 232 -9.76 10.71 9.61
CA SER A 232 -10.76 11.32 10.51
C SER A 232 -11.03 10.47 11.76
N PRO A 233 -10.00 10.10 12.54
CA PRO A 233 -10.14 9.17 13.65
C PRO A 233 -10.91 9.79 14.82
N LYS A 234 -11.71 8.94 15.52
CA LYS A 234 -12.15 9.14 16.88
C LYS A 234 -11.32 8.24 17.80
N VAL A 235 -10.61 8.82 18.75
CA VAL A 235 -9.60 8.14 19.57
C VAL A 235 -10.22 7.62 20.88
N PHE A 236 -9.91 6.37 21.24
CA PHE A 236 -10.26 5.72 22.49
C PHE A 236 -9.00 5.13 23.12
N SER A 237 -8.55 5.73 24.20
CA SER A 237 -7.29 5.35 24.85
C SER A 237 -7.51 4.40 26.04
N SER A 238 -6.57 3.48 26.27
CA SER A 238 -6.55 2.58 27.43
C SER A 238 -6.24 3.33 28.74
N VAL A 239 -5.53 4.46 28.64
CA VAL A 239 -5.17 5.33 29.77
C VAL A 239 -5.89 6.66 29.57
N LYS A 240 -6.63 7.11 30.58
CA LYS A 240 -7.14 8.49 30.57
C LYS A 240 -5.94 9.43 30.58
N LYS A 241 -5.77 10.22 29.52
CA LYS A 241 -4.86 11.37 29.57
C LYS A 241 -5.22 12.17 30.83
N ALA A 242 -4.25 12.40 31.72
CA ALA A 242 -4.43 13.34 32.80
C ALA A 242 -4.82 14.67 32.15
N GLU A 243 -5.99 15.19 32.53
CA GLU A 243 -6.42 16.50 32.10
C GLU A 243 -5.32 17.52 32.51
N PRO A 244 -4.80 18.35 31.60
CA PRO A 244 -3.81 19.33 32.03
C PRO A 244 -4.41 20.11 33.15
N ALA A 245 -3.69 20.18 34.29
CA ALA A 245 -4.11 20.99 35.44
C ALA A 245 -4.46 22.39 34.93
N ALA A 246 -5.68 22.84 35.20
CA ALA A 246 -6.12 24.17 34.85
C ALA A 246 -5.15 25.17 35.45
N PRO A 247 -4.77 26.23 34.69
CA PRO A 247 -3.82 27.24 35.15
C PRO A 247 -4.31 28.02 36.36
#